data_49f5c77358cfe1b7ab18c093c87a0067
#
_entry.id   49f5c77358cfe1b7ab18c093c87a0067
#
_cell.length_a   1.000
_cell.length_b   1.000
_cell.length_c   1.000
_cell.angle_alpha   90.00
_cell.angle_beta   90.00
_cell.angle_gamma   90.00
#
_symmetry.space_group_name_H-M   'P 1'
#
loop_
_entity.id
_entity.type
_entity.pdbx_description
1 polymer ?
#
loop_
_entity_poly.entity_id
_entity_poly.type
_entity_poly.pdbx_seq_one_letter_code
_entity_poly.pdbx_strand_id
1 'polypeptide(L)'
;MKFNEYKYEHLDLEKIKKEFSELIKSFEKAENVEGQVNAFDEIIKLRNHIETMQTLVSVRHSIDTNDEFYDKENEYMDEISPILFGFTNDFYKALVNSRFKDELIQKYGKFLFDLAENTLKTFSPEIIPDAQEENRLSSKYSKLIASAKIDFDGKELNLSQMVPYTQSKDRNVRIEAAKKVAQFFSENQDEFDNIYDSLVKVRTRMAQKMGYKNFVEFGYKQLSRLEYDAKMVEGYRKQVLENIVPLHTELRERQGKRLGVDKLKFYDEAIKFNSGNADPHGSPEWILNNGKTMYKELSKETDEFFTFMTENNLLDLLSKKGKMSGGYCTYIPEHKAPFIFANFNGTSHDIDVLTHEAGHAFQVYQSRGFEVPEYLWPSYEACEIHSMSMEFLTWPWMDLFFENDTDKYKFIHLSEALLFIPYGVTVDEFQHWVYENPEATLKERREKWIEIEKKYLPTRDYGEVEELKNGIFWFRQGHIFSSPFYYIDYTLAQVCAFQFWIKSRENREKAWKDYLNLCKLGGSKPFFELMKSANLKNPFEEGTLAFVIPKIKEYLDNVDDMNL
;
A
#
# COMPACT_ATOMS: atom_id res chain seq x y z
N MET A 1 14.40 21.40 9.55
CA MET A 1 13.08 21.91 10.05
C MET A 1 12.27 20.72 10.48
N LYS A 2 11.73 20.70 11.69
CA LYS A 2 10.97 19.57 12.22
C LYS A 2 9.54 19.58 11.67
N PHE A 3 8.90 18.42 11.57
CA PHE A 3 7.54 18.27 11.02
C PHE A 3 6.50 19.20 11.68
N ASN A 4 6.58 19.38 13.00
CA ASN A 4 5.67 20.28 13.73
C ASN A 4 5.87 21.77 13.42
N GLU A 5 6.97 22.14 12.76
CA GLU A 5 7.26 23.52 12.33
C GLU A 5 6.74 23.79 10.90
N TYR A 6 6.28 22.76 10.18
CA TYR A 6 5.71 22.92 8.84
C TYR A 6 4.39 23.67 8.94
N LYS A 7 4.30 24.79 8.23
CA LYS A 7 3.12 25.65 8.27
C LYS A 7 2.05 25.12 7.34
N TYR A 8 0.84 25.01 7.85
CA TYR A 8 -0.34 24.77 7.07
C TYR A 8 -1.04 26.10 6.76
N GLU A 9 -1.49 26.25 5.52
CA GLU A 9 -2.32 27.35 5.07
C GLU A 9 -3.55 26.77 4.37
N HIS A 10 -4.74 27.27 4.73
CA HIS A 10 -5.98 26.86 4.10
C HIS A 10 -5.95 27.14 2.59
N LEU A 11 -6.30 26.16 1.76
CA LEU A 11 -6.32 26.30 0.31
C LEU A 11 -7.54 27.09 -0.16
N ASP A 12 -7.34 28.31 -0.66
CA ASP A 12 -8.40 29.10 -1.30
C ASP A 12 -8.59 28.63 -2.75
N LEU A 13 -9.66 27.85 -2.98
CA LEU A 13 -9.95 27.25 -4.29
C LEU A 13 -10.10 28.28 -5.41
N GLU A 14 -10.74 29.44 -5.15
CA GLU A 14 -10.94 30.46 -6.19
C GLU A 14 -9.63 31.17 -6.56
N LYS A 15 -8.78 31.41 -5.57
CA LYS A 15 -7.44 31.95 -5.80
C LYS A 15 -6.59 30.96 -6.63
N ILE A 16 -6.55 29.68 -6.24
CA ILE A 16 -5.81 28.62 -6.94
C ILE A 16 -6.31 28.48 -8.38
N LYS A 17 -7.61 28.44 -8.60
CA LYS A 17 -8.22 28.37 -9.93
C LYS A 17 -7.78 29.52 -10.84
N LYS A 18 -7.77 30.73 -10.30
CA LYS A 18 -7.33 31.90 -11.05
C LYS A 18 -5.85 31.78 -11.43
N GLU A 19 -4.99 31.50 -10.45
CA GLU A 19 -3.55 31.39 -10.63
C GLU A 19 -3.20 30.27 -11.63
N PHE A 20 -3.79 29.08 -11.46
CA PHE A 20 -3.58 27.95 -12.36
C PHE A 20 -3.99 28.26 -13.80
N SER A 21 -5.15 28.94 -13.98
CA SER A 21 -5.63 29.35 -15.31
C SER A 21 -4.71 30.38 -15.97
N GLU A 22 -4.13 31.30 -15.20
CA GLU A 22 -3.15 32.29 -15.71
C GLU A 22 -1.85 31.61 -16.14
N LEU A 23 -1.36 30.65 -15.36
CA LEU A 23 -0.15 29.89 -15.68
C LEU A 23 -0.32 28.99 -16.91
N ILE A 24 -1.46 28.29 -17.05
CA ILE A 24 -1.77 27.50 -18.25
C ILE A 24 -1.81 28.42 -19.49
N LYS A 25 -2.46 29.58 -19.41
CA LYS A 25 -2.47 30.53 -20.52
C LYS A 25 -1.09 31.04 -20.88
N SER A 26 -0.23 31.23 -19.87
CA SER A 26 1.18 31.62 -20.10
C SER A 26 1.94 30.52 -20.83
N PHE A 27 1.73 29.25 -20.42
CA PHE A 27 2.31 28.09 -21.08
C PHE A 27 1.86 27.97 -22.55
N GLU A 28 0.55 28.09 -22.83
CA GLU A 28 0.00 27.98 -24.18
C GLU A 28 0.45 29.12 -25.11
N LYS A 29 0.59 30.35 -24.59
CA LYS A 29 0.94 31.52 -25.36
C LYS A 29 2.46 31.75 -25.51
N ALA A 30 3.29 30.97 -24.81
CA ALA A 30 4.73 31.10 -24.88
C ALA A 30 5.24 31.04 -26.35
N GLU A 31 6.08 31.99 -26.76
CA GLU A 31 6.54 32.09 -28.13
C GLU A 31 7.71 31.16 -28.47
N ASN A 32 8.37 30.62 -27.46
CA ASN A 32 9.49 29.70 -27.57
C ASN A 32 9.46 28.64 -26.44
N VAL A 33 10.30 27.62 -26.56
CA VAL A 33 10.39 26.52 -25.60
C VAL A 33 10.80 27.00 -24.20
N GLU A 34 11.68 28.02 -24.10
CA GLU A 34 12.12 28.56 -22.82
C GLU A 34 10.96 29.20 -22.05
N GLY A 35 10.08 29.93 -22.73
CA GLY A 35 8.86 30.47 -22.14
C GLY A 35 7.91 29.40 -21.65
N GLN A 36 7.78 28.26 -22.37
CA GLN A 36 7.00 27.14 -21.89
C GLN A 36 7.65 26.45 -20.69
N VAL A 37 8.96 26.28 -20.67
CA VAL A 37 9.70 25.72 -19.53
C VAL A 37 9.48 26.58 -18.29
N ASN A 38 9.62 27.90 -18.40
CA ASN A 38 9.38 28.80 -17.27
C ASN A 38 7.94 28.70 -16.72
N ALA A 39 6.94 28.64 -17.61
CA ALA A 39 5.56 28.47 -17.19
C ALA A 39 5.30 27.08 -16.58
N PHE A 40 5.94 26.02 -17.11
CA PHE A 40 5.92 24.68 -16.55
C PHE A 40 6.45 24.68 -15.10
N ASP A 41 7.62 25.30 -14.87
CA ASP A 41 8.24 25.35 -13.54
C ASP A 41 7.34 26.07 -12.51
N GLU A 42 6.65 27.15 -12.91
CA GLU A 42 5.70 27.84 -12.03
C GLU A 42 4.45 26.97 -11.75
N ILE A 43 3.94 26.24 -12.75
CA ILE A 43 2.84 25.26 -12.54
C ILE A 43 3.27 24.18 -11.55
N ILE A 44 4.49 23.65 -11.67
CA ILE A 44 5.00 22.64 -10.75
C ILE A 44 5.14 23.19 -9.32
N LYS A 45 5.58 24.42 -9.15
CA LYS A 45 5.64 25.07 -7.83
C LYS A 45 4.25 25.17 -7.19
N LEU A 46 3.24 25.60 -7.96
CA LEU A 46 1.87 25.68 -7.46
C LEU A 46 1.32 24.30 -7.11
N ARG A 47 1.55 23.27 -7.93
CA ARG A 47 1.16 21.89 -7.65
C ARG A 47 1.83 21.36 -6.38
N ASN A 48 3.13 21.58 -6.22
CA ASN A 48 3.86 21.18 -5.02
C ASN A 48 3.34 21.87 -3.75
N HIS A 49 2.95 23.15 -3.85
CA HIS A 49 2.30 23.85 -2.73
C HIS A 49 0.96 23.22 -2.36
N ILE A 50 0.10 22.99 -3.35
CA ILE A 50 -1.21 22.36 -3.15
C ILE A 50 -1.03 20.98 -2.51
N GLU A 51 -0.18 20.14 -3.07
CA GLU A 51 0.07 18.79 -2.55
C GLU A 51 0.68 18.82 -1.14
N THR A 52 1.56 19.79 -0.85
CA THR A 52 2.09 19.98 0.51
C THR A 52 0.96 20.25 1.52
N MET A 53 0.04 21.17 1.19
CA MET A 53 -1.07 21.50 2.09
C MET A 53 -2.02 20.31 2.27
N GLN A 54 -2.37 19.61 1.19
CA GLN A 54 -3.18 18.39 1.24
C GLN A 54 -2.52 17.31 2.11
N THR A 55 -1.22 17.08 1.93
CA THR A 55 -0.46 16.08 2.71
C THR A 55 -0.40 16.46 4.19
N LEU A 56 -0.19 17.74 4.53
CA LEU A 56 -0.16 18.18 5.92
C LEU A 56 -1.52 17.97 6.62
N VAL A 57 -2.64 18.23 5.92
CA VAL A 57 -3.98 17.94 6.45
C VAL A 57 -4.15 16.44 6.67
N SER A 58 -3.87 15.63 5.64
CA SER A 58 -4.02 14.18 5.71
C SER A 58 -3.21 13.56 6.85
N VAL A 59 -1.92 13.92 6.98
CA VAL A 59 -1.06 13.39 8.04
C VAL A 59 -1.57 13.81 9.42
N ARG A 60 -1.89 15.09 9.63
CA ARG A 60 -2.31 15.59 10.95
C ARG A 60 -3.68 15.06 11.36
N HIS A 61 -4.61 14.94 10.42
CA HIS A 61 -5.88 14.27 10.64
C HIS A 61 -5.70 12.79 10.97
N SER A 62 -4.82 12.07 10.24
CA SER A 62 -4.51 10.66 10.55
C SER A 62 -3.93 10.46 11.95
N ILE A 63 -3.08 11.40 12.41
CA ILE A 63 -2.48 11.38 13.74
C ILE A 63 -3.53 11.57 14.86
N ASP A 64 -4.54 12.40 14.64
CA ASP A 64 -5.65 12.61 15.57
C ASP A 64 -6.95 12.96 14.84
N THR A 65 -7.79 11.95 14.62
CA THR A 65 -9.09 12.10 13.95
C THR A 65 -10.13 12.84 14.79
N ASN A 66 -9.83 13.15 16.07
CA ASN A 66 -10.70 13.94 16.95
C ASN A 66 -10.31 15.43 16.94
N ASP A 67 -9.27 15.83 16.23
CA ASP A 67 -8.93 17.24 16.05
C ASP A 67 -9.97 17.90 15.13
N GLU A 68 -10.87 18.69 15.70
CA GLU A 68 -11.99 19.33 14.97
C GLU A 68 -11.52 20.24 13.83
N PHE A 69 -10.33 20.81 13.91
CA PHE A 69 -9.79 21.66 12.85
C PHE A 69 -9.37 20.81 11.66
N TYR A 70 -8.54 19.76 11.88
CA TYR A 70 -8.08 18.91 10.80
C TYR A 70 -9.15 17.97 10.26
N ASP A 71 -10.18 17.61 11.05
CA ASP A 71 -11.35 16.87 10.55
C ASP A 71 -12.14 17.72 9.52
N LYS A 72 -12.39 19.01 9.82
CA LYS A 72 -13.04 19.94 8.88
C LYS A 72 -12.18 20.21 7.63
N GLU A 73 -10.88 20.39 7.81
CA GLU A 73 -9.98 20.59 6.68
C GLU A 73 -9.90 19.33 5.79
N ASN A 74 -9.95 18.13 6.38
CA ASN A 74 -10.01 16.88 5.63
C ASN A 74 -11.33 16.75 4.84
N GLU A 75 -12.47 17.09 5.43
CA GLU A 75 -13.75 17.14 4.70
C GLU A 75 -13.70 18.15 3.55
N TYR A 76 -13.07 19.30 3.75
CA TYR A 76 -12.86 20.28 2.69
C TYR A 76 -11.95 19.72 1.58
N MET A 77 -10.88 19.02 1.93
CA MET A 77 -9.99 18.38 0.94
C MET A 77 -10.72 17.29 0.13
N ASP A 78 -11.61 16.50 0.75
CA ASP A 78 -12.45 15.52 0.04
C ASP A 78 -13.32 16.19 -1.05
N GLU A 79 -13.78 17.42 -0.81
CA GLU A 79 -14.58 18.16 -1.79
C GLU A 79 -13.72 18.79 -2.91
N ILE A 80 -12.59 19.41 -2.56
CA ILE A 80 -11.83 20.18 -3.54
C ILE A 80 -10.82 19.36 -4.33
N SER A 81 -10.33 18.22 -3.83
CA SER A 81 -9.28 17.43 -4.50
C SER A 81 -9.65 17.01 -5.93
N PRO A 82 -10.88 16.59 -6.24
CA PRO A 82 -11.26 16.30 -7.64
C PRO A 82 -11.25 17.54 -8.54
N ILE A 83 -11.51 18.72 -7.98
CA ILE A 83 -11.47 20.00 -8.72
C ILE A 83 -10.01 20.39 -8.99
N LEU A 84 -9.14 20.26 -7.98
CA LEU A 84 -7.71 20.51 -8.10
C LEU A 84 -7.06 19.57 -9.12
N PHE A 85 -7.48 18.29 -9.12
CA PHE A 85 -7.06 17.32 -10.14
C PHE A 85 -7.51 17.76 -11.55
N GLY A 86 -8.68 18.38 -11.67
CA GLY A 86 -9.15 18.99 -12.92
C GLY A 86 -8.18 20.04 -13.48
N PHE A 87 -7.58 20.87 -12.62
CA PHE A 87 -6.58 21.85 -13.08
C PHE A 87 -5.30 21.17 -13.57
N THR A 88 -4.86 20.12 -12.89
CA THR A 88 -3.74 19.29 -13.36
C THR A 88 -4.06 18.63 -14.71
N ASN A 89 -5.28 18.18 -14.92
CA ASN A 89 -5.73 17.61 -16.18
C ASN A 89 -5.73 18.66 -17.31
N ASP A 90 -6.15 19.89 -17.04
CA ASP A 90 -6.06 21.00 -18.00
C ASP A 90 -4.60 21.31 -18.36
N PHE A 91 -3.70 21.26 -17.41
CA PHE A 91 -2.25 21.39 -17.68
C PHE A 91 -1.74 20.24 -18.57
N TYR A 92 -2.10 18.99 -18.28
CA TYR A 92 -1.71 17.84 -19.13
C TYR A 92 -2.26 17.98 -20.56
N LYS A 93 -3.46 18.52 -20.71
CA LYS A 93 -4.03 18.81 -22.03
C LYS A 93 -3.20 19.85 -22.79
N ALA A 94 -2.78 20.93 -22.11
CA ALA A 94 -1.90 21.92 -22.70
C ALA A 94 -0.52 21.31 -23.03
N LEU A 95 0.03 20.48 -22.16
CA LEU A 95 1.33 19.81 -22.31
C LEU A 95 1.37 18.90 -23.56
N VAL A 96 0.40 18.00 -23.69
CA VAL A 96 0.37 17.03 -24.82
C VAL A 96 0.07 17.68 -26.17
N ASN A 97 -0.60 18.85 -26.17
CA ASN A 97 -0.90 19.63 -27.36
C ASN A 97 0.11 20.76 -27.62
N SER A 98 1.21 20.81 -26.89
CA SER A 98 2.23 21.84 -27.05
C SER A 98 2.82 21.81 -28.46
N ARG A 99 3.02 22.99 -29.04
CA ARG A 99 3.77 23.17 -30.31
C ARG A 99 5.27 22.90 -30.19
N PHE A 100 5.80 22.85 -28.94
CA PHE A 100 7.18 22.50 -28.60
C PHE A 100 7.26 21.13 -27.93
N LYS A 101 6.32 20.22 -28.23
CA LYS A 101 6.22 18.90 -27.59
C LYS A 101 7.53 18.11 -27.68
N ASP A 102 8.18 18.13 -28.84
CA ASP A 102 9.40 17.35 -29.06
C ASP A 102 10.56 17.85 -28.19
N GLU A 103 10.72 19.16 -28.05
CA GLU A 103 11.73 19.76 -27.19
C GLU A 103 11.44 19.52 -25.70
N LEU A 104 10.16 19.57 -25.30
CA LEU A 104 9.75 19.24 -23.94
C LEU A 104 9.97 17.74 -23.63
N ILE A 105 9.74 16.84 -24.61
CA ILE A 105 10.07 15.42 -24.50
C ILE A 105 11.58 15.21 -24.31
N GLN A 106 12.42 15.98 -25.03
CA GLN A 106 13.87 15.91 -24.86
C GLN A 106 14.31 16.36 -23.47
N LYS A 107 13.64 17.36 -22.88
CA LYS A 107 13.96 17.88 -21.54
C LYS A 107 13.43 17.00 -20.42
N TYR A 108 12.15 16.64 -20.45
CA TYR A 108 11.44 15.99 -19.34
C TYR A 108 11.24 14.47 -19.52
N GLY A 109 11.55 13.93 -20.69
CA GLY A 109 11.35 12.52 -21.03
C GLY A 109 9.96 12.23 -21.60
N LYS A 110 9.90 11.20 -22.45
CA LYS A 110 8.64 10.76 -23.10
C LYS A 110 7.62 10.23 -22.08
N PHE A 111 8.07 9.61 -21.02
CA PHE A 111 7.20 8.94 -20.06
C PHE A 111 6.23 9.90 -19.34
N LEU A 112 6.64 11.17 -19.10
CA LEU A 112 5.72 12.20 -18.60
C LEU A 112 4.52 12.40 -19.54
N PHE A 113 4.76 12.39 -20.84
CA PHE A 113 3.69 12.53 -21.84
C PHE A 113 2.79 11.30 -21.91
N ASP A 114 3.36 10.09 -21.77
CA ASP A 114 2.59 8.85 -21.70
C ASP A 114 1.67 8.83 -20.49
N LEU A 115 2.15 9.29 -19.32
CA LEU A 115 1.35 9.46 -18.10
C LEU A 115 0.25 10.53 -18.28
N ALA A 116 0.61 11.70 -18.84
CA ALA A 116 -0.36 12.75 -19.11
C ALA A 116 -1.45 12.30 -20.07
N GLU A 117 -1.10 11.64 -21.18
CA GLU A 117 -2.08 11.09 -22.15
C GLU A 117 -2.97 10.01 -21.53
N ASN A 118 -2.45 9.20 -20.59
CA ASN A 118 -3.25 8.23 -19.86
C ASN A 118 -4.22 8.93 -18.89
N THR A 119 -3.75 9.94 -18.15
CA THR A 119 -4.58 10.69 -17.20
C THR A 119 -5.75 11.39 -17.92
N LEU A 120 -5.54 11.93 -19.11
CA LEU A 120 -6.61 12.51 -19.94
C LEU A 120 -7.72 11.52 -20.32
N LYS A 121 -7.47 10.22 -20.26
CA LYS A 121 -8.47 9.16 -20.51
C LYS A 121 -9.25 8.77 -19.26
N THR A 122 -8.87 9.28 -18.08
CA THR A 122 -9.46 8.89 -16.80
C THR A 122 -10.15 10.04 -16.08
N PHE A 123 -10.18 11.23 -16.68
CA PHE A 123 -10.78 12.40 -16.06
C PHE A 123 -11.57 13.26 -17.07
N SER A 124 -12.75 13.70 -16.65
CA SER A 124 -13.49 14.81 -17.24
C SER A 124 -14.22 15.59 -16.13
N PRO A 125 -14.55 16.88 -16.33
CA PRO A 125 -15.35 17.65 -15.35
C PRO A 125 -16.69 16.99 -14.97
N GLU A 126 -17.24 16.15 -15.84
CA GLU A 126 -18.52 15.46 -15.62
C GLU A 126 -18.47 14.41 -14.49
N ILE A 127 -17.26 13.89 -14.16
CA ILE A 127 -17.11 12.90 -13.08
C ILE A 127 -16.73 13.53 -11.73
N ILE A 128 -16.50 14.85 -11.66
CA ILE A 128 -16.13 15.52 -10.38
C ILE A 128 -17.13 15.22 -9.26
N PRO A 129 -18.48 15.33 -9.46
CA PRO A 129 -19.44 15.02 -8.41
C PRO A 129 -19.37 13.56 -7.94
N ASP A 130 -19.08 12.63 -8.87
CA ASP A 130 -18.93 11.21 -8.56
C ASP A 130 -17.64 10.95 -7.77
N ALA A 131 -16.53 11.59 -8.13
CA ALA A 131 -15.27 11.49 -7.40
C ALA A 131 -15.38 12.07 -5.98
N GLN A 132 -16.13 13.17 -5.81
CA GLN A 132 -16.47 13.71 -4.49
C GLN A 132 -17.31 12.73 -3.66
N GLU A 133 -18.28 12.04 -4.29
CA GLU A 133 -19.08 11.00 -3.64
C GLU A 133 -18.20 9.82 -3.24
N GLU A 134 -17.29 9.37 -4.12
CA GLU A 134 -16.33 8.30 -3.84
C GLU A 134 -15.44 8.63 -2.62
N ASN A 135 -14.88 9.85 -2.57
CA ASN A 135 -14.07 10.32 -1.45
C ASN A 135 -14.85 10.27 -0.13
N ARG A 136 -16.08 10.82 -0.12
CA ARG A 136 -16.94 10.78 1.09
C ARG A 136 -17.25 9.35 1.54
N LEU A 137 -17.49 8.43 0.61
CA LEU A 137 -17.75 7.02 0.95
C LEU A 137 -16.51 6.32 1.49
N SER A 138 -15.33 6.60 0.94
CA SER A 138 -14.05 6.07 1.43
C SER A 138 -13.72 6.61 2.82
N SER A 139 -13.92 7.91 3.06
CA SER A 139 -13.78 8.53 4.38
C SER A 139 -14.79 7.94 5.39
N LYS A 140 -16.04 7.67 4.95
CA LYS A 140 -17.06 7.03 5.79
C LYS A 140 -16.66 5.63 6.22
N TYR A 141 -16.08 4.82 5.31
CA TYR A 141 -15.51 3.51 5.66
C TYR A 141 -14.39 3.65 6.71
N SER A 142 -13.46 4.57 6.50
CA SER A 142 -12.34 4.79 7.43
C SER A 142 -12.82 5.21 8.82
N LYS A 143 -13.82 6.11 8.89
CA LYS A 143 -14.46 6.52 10.16
C LYS A 143 -15.17 5.33 10.84
N LEU A 144 -15.83 4.45 10.07
CA LEU A 144 -16.49 3.25 10.61
C LEU A 144 -15.47 2.28 11.22
N ILE A 145 -14.37 1.98 10.54
CA ILE A 145 -13.28 1.14 11.07
C ILE A 145 -12.66 1.77 12.33
N ALA A 146 -12.39 3.07 12.32
CA ALA A 146 -11.81 3.78 13.46
C ALA A 146 -12.75 3.86 14.67
N SER A 147 -14.06 3.72 14.47
CA SER A 147 -15.08 3.74 15.53
C SER A 147 -15.13 2.45 16.35
N ALA A 148 -14.37 1.40 15.97
CA ALA A 148 -14.40 0.12 16.66
C ALA A 148 -14.06 0.25 18.15
N LYS A 149 -15.00 -0.22 18.99
CA LYS A 149 -14.90 -0.27 20.45
C LYS A 149 -15.22 -1.69 20.88
N ILE A 150 -14.20 -2.41 21.29
CA ILE A 150 -14.30 -3.83 21.62
C ILE A 150 -13.96 -3.99 23.09
N ASP A 151 -14.97 -4.38 23.90
CA ASP A 151 -14.75 -4.72 25.30
C ASP A 151 -14.06 -6.07 25.41
N PHE A 152 -12.78 -6.07 25.80
CA PHE A 152 -11.97 -7.25 25.97
C PHE A 152 -10.98 -7.10 27.11
N ASP A 153 -10.83 -8.13 27.94
CA ASP A 153 -9.92 -8.16 29.09
C ASP A 153 -10.10 -6.94 30.05
N GLY A 154 -11.36 -6.50 30.23
CA GLY A 154 -11.70 -5.35 31.07
C GLY A 154 -11.29 -3.99 30.52
N LYS A 155 -10.98 -3.91 29.22
CA LYS A 155 -10.57 -2.70 28.50
C LYS A 155 -11.45 -2.48 27.27
N GLU A 156 -11.67 -1.20 26.91
CA GLU A 156 -12.20 -0.82 25.60
C GLU A 156 -11.03 -0.70 24.61
N LEU A 157 -11.00 -1.54 23.60
CA LEU A 157 -9.90 -1.67 22.62
C LEU A 157 -10.39 -1.36 21.21
N ASN A 158 -9.50 -0.83 20.36
CA ASN A 158 -9.70 -0.76 18.92
C ASN A 158 -9.19 -2.03 18.21
N LEU A 159 -9.40 -2.13 16.89
CA LEU A 159 -8.99 -3.30 16.11
C LEU A 159 -7.49 -3.58 16.18
N SER A 160 -6.62 -2.56 16.14
CA SER A 160 -5.17 -2.72 16.24
C SER A 160 -4.75 -3.22 17.62
N GLN A 161 -5.40 -2.76 18.67
CA GLN A 161 -5.13 -3.20 20.05
C GLN A 161 -5.64 -4.61 20.34
N MET A 162 -6.53 -5.17 19.50
CA MET A 162 -6.95 -6.57 19.58
C MET A 162 -5.90 -7.55 19.01
N VAL A 163 -4.97 -7.08 18.16
CA VAL A 163 -3.99 -7.96 17.48
C VAL A 163 -3.16 -8.82 18.45
N PRO A 164 -2.57 -8.30 19.53
CA PRO A 164 -1.83 -9.12 20.49
C PRO A 164 -2.67 -10.25 21.10
N TYR A 165 -3.97 -10.04 21.31
CA TYR A 165 -4.87 -11.08 21.82
C TYR A 165 -5.18 -12.16 20.78
N THR A 166 -5.26 -11.81 19.50
CA THR A 166 -5.40 -12.78 18.41
C THR A 166 -4.13 -13.62 18.17
N GLN A 167 -3.00 -13.19 18.72
CA GLN A 167 -1.71 -13.90 18.70
C GLN A 167 -1.37 -14.55 20.06
N SER A 168 -2.29 -14.54 21.03
CA SER A 168 -2.06 -15.11 22.35
C SER A 168 -1.67 -16.60 22.29
N LYS A 169 -0.77 -17.04 23.19
CA LYS A 169 -0.44 -18.46 23.36
C LYS A 169 -1.64 -19.28 23.81
N ASP A 170 -2.54 -18.70 24.61
CA ASP A 170 -3.78 -19.32 25.03
C ASP A 170 -4.80 -19.34 23.87
N ARG A 171 -5.13 -20.54 23.39
CA ARG A 171 -6.07 -20.74 22.29
C ARG A 171 -7.47 -20.19 22.60
N ASN A 172 -7.93 -20.28 23.86
CA ASN A 172 -9.23 -19.76 24.23
C ASN A 172 -9.27 -18.23 24.12
N VAL A 173 -8.18 -17.55 24.51
CA VAL A 173 -8.04 -16.10 24.32
C VAL A 173 -8.10 -15.74 22.83
N ARG A 174 -7.42 -16.51 21.95
CA ARG A 174 -7.47 -16.26 20.50
C ARG A 174 -8.87 -16.44 19.94
N ILE A 175 -9.58 -17.50 20.35
CA ILE A 175 -10.97 -17.77 19.92
C ILE A 175 -11.86 -16.60 20.31
N GLU A 176 -11.83 -16.19 21.57
CA GLU A 176 -12.69 -15.11 22.06
C GLU A 176 -12.32 -13.75 21.43
N ALA A 177 -11.03 -13.47 21.23
CA ALA A 177 -10.59 -12.27 20.52
C ALA A 177 -11.08 -12.28 19.05
N ALA A 178 -10.95 -13.41 18.35
CA ALA A 178 -11.43 -13.54 16.98
C ALA A 178 -12.96 -13.37 16.87
N LYS A 179 -13.73 -13.94 17.81
CA LYS A 179 -15.19 -13.75 17.88
C LYS A 179 -15.55 -12.30 18.09
N LYS A 180 -14.88 -11.61 19.03
CA LYS A 180 -15.15 -10.19 19.32
C LYS A 180 -14.85 -9.28 18.12
N VAL A 181 -13.75 -9.52 17.42
CA VAL A 181 -13.43 -8.81 16.18
C VAL A 181 -14.46 -9.11 15.09
N ALA A 182 -14.84 -10.37 14.90
CA ALA A 182 -15.85 -10.76 13.92
C ALA A 182 -17.24 -10.19 14.26
N GLN A 183 -17.58 -10.12 15.54
CA GLN A 183 -18.82 -9.52 16.03
C GLN A 183 -18.93 -8.05 15.60
N PHE A 184 -17.87 -7.25 15.75
CA PHE A 184 -17.85 -5.85 15.27
C PHE A 184 -18.22 -5.75 13.79
N PHE A 185 -17.61 -6.56 12.93
CA PHE A 185 -17.92 -6.57 11.50
C PHE A 185 -19.32 -7.05 11.18
N SER A 186 -19.82 -8.05 11.92
CA SER A 186 -21.16 -8.59 11.74
C SER A 186 -22.24 -7.62 12.20
N GLU A 187 -22.05 -6.94 13.32
CA GLU A 187 -22.98 -5.92 13.83
C GLU A 187 -23.09 -4.70 12.91
N ASN A 188 -22.04 -4.39 12.16
CA ASN A 188 -21.98 -3.29 11.20
C ASN A 188 -22.11 -3.77 9.74
N GLN A 189 -22.53 -5.02 9.51
CA GLN A 189 -22.57 -5.63 8.16
C GLN A 189 -23.34 -4.77 7.16
N ASP A 190 -24.54 -4.32 7.53
CA ASP A 190 -25.39 -3.51 6.64
C ASP A 190 -24.71 -2.20 6.23
N GLU A 191 -23.94 -1.59 7.13
CA GLU A 191 -23.23 -0.36 6.84
C GLU A 191 -22.05 -0.60 5.89
N PHE A 192 -21.23 -1.65 6.13
CA PHE A 192 -20.15 -2.04 5.23
C PHE A 192 -20.67 -2.40 3.84
N ASP A 193 -21.72 -3.22 3.78
CA ASP A 193 -22.37 -3.61 2.52
C ASP A 193 -22.90 -2.40 1.75
N ASN A 194 -23.57 -1.45 2.43
CA ASN A 194 -24.13 -0.25 1.80
C ASN A 194 -23.05 0.72 1.32
N ILE A 195 -21.97 0.92 2.09
CA ILE A 195 -20.83 1.73 1.65
C ILE A 195 -20.22 1.13 0.41
N TYR A 196 -19.94 -0.18 0.41
CA TYR A 196 -19.31 -0.83 -0.75
C TYR A 196 -20.22 -0.85 -1.97
N ASP A 197 -21.51 -1.11 -1.81
CA ASP A 197 -22.47 -1.06 -2.92
C ASP A 197 -22.54 0.35 -3.54
N SER A 198 -22.54 1.39 -2.71
CA SER A 198 -22.48 2.77 -3.17
C SER A 198 -21.18 3.07 -3.92
N LEU A 199 -20.04 2.58 -3.43
CA LEU A 199 -18.73 2.68 -4.11
C LEU A 199 -18.73 1.97 -5.46
N VAL A 200 -19.28 0.77 -5.57
CA VAL A 200 -19.39 0.04 -6.82
C VAL A 200 -20.24 0.81 -7.83
N LYS A 201 -21.38 1.36 -7.39
CA LYS A 201 -22.27 2.15 -8.24
C LYS A 201 -21.62 3.44 -8.73
N VAL A 202 -20.97 4.21 -7.86
CA VAL A 202 -20.34 5.48 -8.23
C VAL A 202 -19.16 5.24 -9.18
N ARG A 203 -18.32 4.24 -8.91
CA ARG A 203 -17.19 3.86 -9.78
C ARG A 203 -17.64 3.37 -11.16
N THR A 204 -18.70 2.56 -11.20
CA THR A 204 -19.30 2.10 -12.46
C THR A 204 -19.85 3.29 -13.25
N ARG A 205 -20.52 4.24 -12.60
CA ARG A 205 -21.05 5.46 -13.21
C ARG A 205 -19.94 6.35 -13.77
N MET A 206 -18.82 6.53 -13.03
CA MET A 206 -17.64 7.25 -13.53
C MET A 206 -17.07 6.59 -14.78
N ALA A 207 -16.85 5.27 -14.75
CA ALA A 207 -16.34 4.53 -15.89
C ALA A 207 -17.25 4.69 -17.14
N GLN A 208 -18.57 4.59 -16.97
CA GLN A 208 -19.54 4.77 -18.05
C GLN A 208 -19.53 6.20 -18.61
N LYS A 209 -19.46 7.25 -17.77
CA LYS A 209 -19.31 8.64 -18.20
C LYS A 209 -18.04 8.86 -19.02
N MET A 210 -16.97 8.14 -18.69
CA MET A 210 -15.70 8.17 -19.41
C MET A 210 -15.67 7.25 -20.64
N GLY A 211 -16.79 6.59 -20.99
CA GLY A 211 -16.92 5.75 -22.19
C GLY A 211 -16.44 4.30 -22.02
N TYR A 212 -16.15 3.86 -20.81
CA TYR A 212 -15.75 2.47 -20.52
C TYR A 212 -16.96 1.58 -20.27
N LYS A 213 -16.85 0.30 -20.60
CA LYS A 213 -17.90 -0.69 -20.38
C LYS A 213 -18.21 -0.91 -18.90
N ASN A 214 -17.17 -1.00 -18.09
CA ASN A 214 -17.22 -1.19 -16.65
C ASN A 214 -15.99 -0.53 -15.98
N PHE A 215 -15.89 -0.66 -14.65
CA PHE A 215 -14.82 -0.03 -13.90
C PHE A 215 -13.45 -0.73 -14.05
N VAL A 216 -13.35 -1.97 -14.55
CA VAL A 216 -12.08 -2.72 -14.59
C VAL A 216 -11.02 -1.98 -15.42
N GLU A 217 -11.30 -1.71 -16.71
CA GLU A 217 -10.34 -1.02 -17.57
C GLU A 217 -10.08 0.42 -17.09
N PHE A 218 -11.14 1.11 -16.65
CA PHE A 218 -11.04 2.47 -16.13
C PHE A 218 -10.15 2.54 -14.88
N GLY A 219 -10.37 1.66 -13.91
CA GLY A 219 -9.57 1.57 -12.69
C GLY A 219 -8.09 1.24 -12.97
N TYR A 220 -7.81 0.36 -13.94
CA TYR A 220 -6.43 0.07 -14.36
C TYR A 220 -5.74 1.32 -14.91
N LYS A 221 -6.43 2.12 -15.71
CA LYS A 221 -5.88 3.40 -16.22
C LYS A 221 -5.71 4.44 -15.13
N GLN A 222 -6.62 4.50 -14.14
CA GLN A 222 -6.46 5.37 -12.96
C GLN A 222 -5.22 5.02 -12.15
N LEU A 223 -4.86 3.73 -12.07
CA LEU A 223 -3.62 3.24 -11.45
C LEU A 223 -2.38 3.38 -12.36
N SER A 224 -2.52 4.04 -13.52
CA SER A 224 -1.43 4.23 -14.50
C SER A 224 -0.76 2.92 -14.96
N ARG A 225 -1.53 1.84 -15.06
CA ARG A 225 -1.09 0.54 -15.60
C ARG A 225 -0.99 0.62 -17.12
N LEU A 226 0.18 1.00 -17.63
CA LEU A 226 0.41 1.26 -19.06
C LEU A 226 0.89 0.04 -19.82
N GLU A 227 1.48 -0.95 -19.16
CA GLU A 227 2.19 -2.08 -19.78
C GLU A 227 1.49 -3.43 -19.61
N TYR A 228 0.45 -3.51 -18.76
CA TYR A 228 -0.30 -4.74 -18.52
C TYR A 228 -1.78 -4.48 -18.31
N ASP A 229 -2.59 -5.50 -18.50
CA ASP A 229 -4.04 -5.47 -18.45
C ASP A 229 -4.64 -6.56 -17.54
N ALA A 230 -5.96 -6.56 -17.38
CA ALA A 230 -6.70 -7.52 -16.58
C ALA A 230 -6.46 -8.99 -17.02
N LYS A 231 -6.21 -9.24 -18.31
CA LYS A 231 -5.93 -10.59 -18.82
C LYS A 231 -4.55 -11.08 -18.39
N MET A 232 -3.55 -10.20 -18.38
CA MET A 232 -2.21 -10.55 -17.84
C MET A 232 -2.28 -10.84 -16.35
N VAL A 233 -3.08 -10.07 -15.59
CA VAL A 233 -3.32 -10.32 -14.16
C VAL A 233 -4.05 -11.65 -13.93
N GLU A 234 -5.04 -11.99 -14.78
CA GLU A 234 -5.68 -13.32 -14.76
C GLU A 234 -4.66 -14.44 -14.96
N GLY A 235 -3.73 -14.29 -15.91
CA GLY A 235 -2.62 -15.22 -16.14
C GLY A 235 -1.72 -15.36 -14.90
N TYR A 236 -1.42 -14.24 -14.23
CA TYR A 236 -0.66 -14.24 -12.99
C TYR A 236 -1.40 -14.97 -11.86
N ARG A 237 -2.70 -14.69 -11.64
CA ARG A 237 -3.53 -15.41 -10.65
C ARG A 237 -3.52 -16.92 -10.89
N LYS A 238 -3.54 -17.35 -12.15
CA LYS A 238 -3.42 -18.78 -12.50
C LYS A 238 -2.06 -19.34 -12.10
N GLN A 239 -0.96 -18.64 -12.36
CA GLN A 239 0.37 -19.08 -11.92
C GLN A 239 0.45 -19.17 -10.38
N VAL A 240 -0.18 -18.25 -9.64
CA VAL A 240 -0.26 -18.32 -8.17
C VAL A 240 -1.01 -19.57 -7.72
N LEU A 241 -2.15 -19.88 -8.35
CA LEU A 241 -2.94 -21.08 -8.04
C LEU A 241 -2.11 -22.36 -8.26
N GLU A 242 -1.33 -22.42 -9.32
CA GLU A 242 -0.55 -23.61 -9.71
C GLU A 242 0.76 -23.77 -8.90
N ASN A 243 1.44 -22.67 -8.55
CA ASN A 243 2.78 -22.72 -7.97
C ASN A 243 2.84 -22.36 -6.48
N ILE A 244 1.93 -21.51 -5.99
CA ILE A 244 1.99 -21.00 -4.60
C ILE A 244 0.96 -21.67 -3.70
N VAL A 245 -0.28 -21.86 -4.13
CA VAL A 245 -1.34 -22.46 -3.32
C VAL A 245 -0.97 -23.85 -2.78
N PRO A 246 -0.29 -24.75 -3.53
CA PRO A 246 0.17 -26.02 -2.97
C PRO A 246 1.15 -25.85 -1.81
N LEU A 247 2.14 -24.94 -1.93
CA LEU A 247 3.10 -24.67 -0.86
C LEU A 247 2.43 -23.94 0.33
N HIS A 248 1.49 -23.04 0.07
CA HIS A 248 0.66 -22.43 1.11
C HIS A 248 -0.05 -23.50 1.95
N THR A 249 -0.68 -24.48 1.29
CA THR A 249 -1.35 -25.59 1.95
C THR A 249 -0.39 -26.40 2.82
N GLU A 250 0.76 -26.79 2.28
CA GLU A 250 1.82 -27.51 3.01
C GLU A 250 2.31 -26.74 4.25
N LEU A 251 2.54 -25.43 4.12
CA LEU A 251 2.99 -24.60 5.24
C LEU A 251 1.91 -24.45 6.34
N ARG A 252 0.63 -24.36 5.97
CA ARG A 252 -0.47 -24.32 6.95
C ARG A 252 -0.64 -25.67 7.67
N GLU A 253 -0.49 -26.79 6.96
CA GLU A 253 -0.48 -28.12 7.60
C GLU A 253 0.74 -28.28 8.53
N ARG A 254 1.91 -27.81 8.11
CA ARG A 254 3.13 -27.79 8.92
C ARG A 254 2.96 -26.93 10.18
N GLN A 255 2.32 -25.76 10.06
CA GLN A 255 1.95 -24.91 11.20
C GLN A 255 1.01 -25.66 12.17
N GLY A 256 -0.02 -26.35 11.69
CA GLY A 256 -0.93 -27.14 12.51
C GLY A 256 -0.20 -28.22 13.31
N LYS A 257 0.73 -28.95 12.69
CA LYS A 257 1.59 -29.95 13.35
C LYS A 257 2.46 -29.31 14.43
N ARG A 258 3.08 -28.17 14.15
CA ARG A 258 3.93 -27.43 15.10
C ARG A 258 3.14 -26.93 16.31
N LEU A 259 1.90 -26.52 16.10
CA LEU A 259 1.00 -26.09 17.18
C LEU A 259 0.33 -27.27 17.91
N GLY A 260 0.48 -28.51 17.42
CA GLY A 260 -0.13 -29.70 18.01
C GLY A 260 -1.67 -29.71 17.90
N VAL A 261 -2.24 -29.09 16.86
CA VAL A 261 -3.67 -29.07 16.61
C VAL A 261 -4.03 -30.02 15.45
N ASP A 262 -5.13 -30.79 15.62
CA ASP A 262 -5.57 -31.74 14.58
C ASP A 262 -5.92 -31.05 13.27
N LYS A 263 -6.54 -29.86 13.35
CA LYS A 263 -6.88 -29.02 12.22
C LYS A 263 -6.69 -27.57 12.59
N LEU A 264 -5.86 -26.88 11.79
CA LEU A 264 -5.65 -25.43 11.92
C LEU A 264 -6.97 -24.71 11.65
N LYS A 265 -7.33 -23.77 12.52
CA LYS A 265 -8.46 -22.88 12.36
C LYS A 265 -8.00 -21.48 12.07
N PHE A 266 -8.86 -20.64 11.54
CA PHE A 266 -8.56 -19.24 11.23
C PHE A 266 -7.87 -18.51 12.41
N TYR A 267 -8.38 -18.65 13.62
CA TYR A 267 -7.81 -18.01 14.81
C TYR A 267 -6.47 -18.63 15.26
N ASP A 268 -6.05 -19.75 14.69
CA ASP A 268 -4.72 -20.34 14.91
C ASP A 268 -3.70 -19.85 13.88
N GLU A 269 -4.12 -19.25 12.76
CA GLU A 269 -3.21 -18.80 11.71
C GLU A 269 -2.27 -17.68 12.17
N ALA A 270 -2.70 -16.85 13.14
CA ALA A 270 -1.92 -15.72 13.66
C ALA A 270 -0.81 -16.13 14.63
N ILE A 271 -0.93 -17.29 15.32
CA ILE A 271 0.12 -17.84 16.18
C ILE A 271 0.99 -18.83 15.41
N LYS A 272 2.30 -18.67 15.45
CA LYS A 272 3.21 -19.49 14.63
C LYS A 272 3.87 -20.63 15.42
N PHE A 273 4.08 -20.43 16.71
CA PHE A 273 4.76 -21.35 17.62
C PHE A 273 4.06 -21.42 18.97
N ASN A 274 4.10 -22.59 19.62
CA ASN A 274 3.58 -22.75 20.98
C ASN A 274 4.35 -21.89 22.02
N SER A 275 5.62 -21.61 21.73
CA SER A 275 6.46 -20.68 22.52
C SER A 275 6.04 -19.20 22.38
N GLY A 276 5.17 -18.90 21.41
CA GLY A 276 4.79 -17.54 21.00
C GLY A 276 5.48 -17.14 19.69
N ASN A 277 5.01 -16.06 19.08
CA ASN A 277 5.67 -15.46 17.92
C ASN A 277 7.00 -14.81 18.36
N ALA A 278 7.86 -14.48 17.39
CA ALA A 278 9.04 -13.66 17.64
C ALA A 278 8.59 -12.20 17.78
N ASP A 279 8.55 -11.70 18.99
CA ASP A 279 8.20 -10.30 19.26
C ASP A 279 9.47 -9.48 19.60
N PRO A 280 9.49 -8.16 19.28
CA PRO A 280 10.64 -7.33 19.63
C PRO A 280 10.77 -7.19 21.15
N HIS A 281 12.03 -7.17 21.65
CA HIS A 281 12.32 -7.23 23.08
C HIS A 281 12.31 -5.86 23.79
N GLY A 282 11.93 -4.77 23.13
CA GLY A 282 12.03 -3.44 23.68
C GLY A 282 10.88 -2.49 23.38
N SER A 283 10.99 -1.29 23.92
CA SER A 283 10.03 -0.21 23.68
C SER A 283 10.12 0.32 22.24
N PRO A 284 9.10 1.04 21.73
CA PRO A 284 9.17 1.70 20.44
C PRO A 284 10.40 2.61 20.24
N GLU A 285 10.87 3.28 21.31
CA GLU A 285 12.08 4.08 21.27
C GLU A 285 13.33 3.20 21.10
N TRP A 286 13.37 2.06 21.76
CA TRP A 286 14.45 1.08 21.59
C TRP A 286 14.46 0.50 20.17
N ILE A 287 13.28 0.19 19.60
CA ILE A 287 13.14 -0.23 18.20
C ILE A 287 13.71 0.84 17.27
N LEU A 288 13.35 2.11 17.47
CA LEU A 288 13.83 3.21 16.64
C LEU A 288 15.35 3.38 16.72
N ASN A 289 15.95 3.22 17.91
CA ASN A 289 17.40 3.32 18.11
C ASN A 289 18.15 2.16 17.43
N ASN A 290 17.61 0.94 17.48
CA ASN A 290 18.14 -0.20 16.73
C ASN A 290 17.97 0.00 15.21
N GLY A 291 16.86 0.59 14.78
CA GLY A 291 16.66 1.01 13.39
C GLY A 291 17.73 1.99 12.91
N LYS A 292 18.12 2.97 13.74
CA LYS A 292 19.24 3.89 13.42
C LYS A 292 20.55 3.12 13.22
N THR A 293 20.86 2.17 14.09
CA THR A 293 22.06 1.33 13.97
C THR A 293 22.03 0.52 12.69
N MET A 294 20.91 -0.15 12.42
CA MET A 294 20.70 -0.97 11.22
C MET A 294 20.89 -0.17 9.92
N TYR A 295 20.23 0.98 9.79
CA TYR A 295 20.34 1.80 8.58
C TYR A 295 21.69 2.49 8.41
N LYS A 296 22.37 2.80 9.51
CA LYS A 296 23.75 3.30 9.51
C LYS A 296 24.73 2.26 8.96
N GLU A 297 24.56 1.00 9.33
CA GLU A 297 25.45 -0.09 8.93
C GLU A 297 25.11 -0.65 7.54
N LEU A 298 23.84 -0.51 7.09
CA LEU A 298 23.41 -1.01 5.80
C LEU A 298 24.12 -0.30 4.64
N SER A 299 24.12 1.03 4.62
CA SER A 299 24.87 1.83 3.65
C SER A 299 24.98 3.31 4.08
N LYS A 300 25.88 4.06 3.43
CA LYS A 300 25.99 5.50 3.61
C LYS A 300 24.68 6.22 3.26
N GLU A 301 24.02 5.80 2.20
CA GLU A 301 22.76 6.42 1.73
C GLU A 301 21.62 6.19 2.72
N THR A 302 21.54 5.02 3.35
CA THR A 302 20.52 4.75 4.37
C THR A 302 20.83 5.44 5.71
N ASP A 303 22.08 5.61 6.08
CA ASP A 303 22.49 6.40 7.25
C ASP A 303 22.06 7.86 7.10
N GLU A 304 22.39 8.49 5.96
CA GLU A 304 21.97 9.86 5.64
C GLU A 304 20.46 10.02 5.68
N PHE A 305 19.75 9.11 5.03
CA PHE A 305 18.29 9.09 4.97
C PHE A 305 17.64 8.98 6.35
N PHE A 306 18.02 7.95 7.12
CA PHE A 306 17.34 7.67 8.39
C PHE A 306 17.70 8.68 9.48
N THR A 307 18.90 9.25 9.42
CA THR A 307 19.30 10.42 10.22
C THR A 307 18.41 11.61 9.90
N PHE A 308 18.21 11.91 8.61
CA PHE A 308 17.29 12.98 8.17
C PHE A 308 15.88 12.79 8.72
N MET A 309 15.31 11.58 8.62
CA MET A 309 13.98 11.26 9.11
C MET A 309 13.84 11.50 10.62
N THR A 310 14.80 11.00 11.39
CA THR A 310 14.73 11.05 12.86
C THR A 310 15.03 12.43 13.44
N GLU A 311 15.98 13.18 12.89
CA GLU A 311 16.32 14.53 13.34
C GLU A 311 15.21 15.54 13.04
N ASN A 312 14.43 15.30 11.98
CA ASN A 312 13.32 16.18 11.57
C ASN A 312 11.95 15.72 12.07
N ASN A 313 11.88 14.70 12.94
CA ASN A 313 10.64 14.15 13.49
C ASN A 313 9.62 13.75 12.39
N LEU A 314 10.10 13.06 11.36
CA LEU A 314 9.30 12.63 10.20
C LEU A 314 8.70 11.23 10.37
N LEU A 315 8.51 10.81 11.63
CA LEU A 315 7.90 9.51 11.98
C LEU A 315 6.89 9.69 13.11
N ASP A 316 5.67 9.20 12.94
CA ASP A 316 4.68 9.02 14.01
C ASP A 316 4.33 7.54 14.12
N LEU A 317 4.96 6.84 15.07
CA LEU A 317 4.99 5.37 15.11
C LEU A 317 4.02 4.77 16.15
N LEU A 318 3.63 5.52 17.19
CA LEU A 318 2.89 4.97 18.32
C LEU A 318 1.39 4.90 18.06
N SER A 319 0.76 3.76 18.39
CA SER A 319 -0.69 3.66 18.44
C SER A 319 -1.25 4.47 19.61
N LYS A 320 -2.30 5.25 19.37
CA LYS A 320 -3.00 6.05 20.38
C LYS A 320 -4.48 6.20 20.05
N LYS A 321 -5.27 6.59 21.06
CA LYS A 321 -6.71 6.85 20.88
C LYS A 321 -6.91 8.00 19.86
N GLY A 322 -7.85 7.81 18.95
CA GLY A 322 -8.16 8.80 17.92
C GLY A 322 -7.22 8.79 16.72
N LYS A 323 -6.18 7.97 16.71
CA LYS A 323 -5.28 7.79 15.56
C LYS A 323 -5.88 6.83 14.55
N MET A 324 -5.76 7.12 13.25
CA MET A 324 -6.16 6.19 12.18
C MET A 324 -5.41 4.86 12.30
N SER A 325 -6.03 3.78 11.85
CA SER A 325 -5.39 2.46 11.76
C SER A 325 -4.47 2.34 10.54
N GLY A 326 -3.57 1.35 10.56
CA GLY A 326 -2.66 1.06 9.46
C GLY A 326 -1.32 1.77 9.56
N GLY A 327 -0.54 1.67 8.50
CA GLY A 327 0.73 2.36 8.28
C GLY A 327 0.77 2.91 6.86
N TYR A 328 1.52 3.95 6.62
CA TYR A 328 1.81 4.48 5.30
C TYR A 328 3.04 5.39 5.30
N CYS A 329 3.64 5.51 4.12
CA CYS A 329 4.60 6.56 3.81
C CYS A 329 3.98 7.57 2.86
N THR A 330 4.24 8.86 3.08
CA THR A 330 3.88 9.94 2.16
C THR A 330 5.06 10.89 1.96
N TYR A 331 4.88 11.88 1.08
CA TYR A 331 5.91 12.86 0.75
C TYR A 331 5.36 14.27 0.82
N ILE A 332 6.15 15.19 1.34
CA ILE A 332 5.80 16.60 1.53
C ILE A 332 6.65 17.42 0.55
N PRO A 333 6.12 17.80 -0.63
CA PRO A 333 6.93 18.29 -1.76
C PRO A 333 7.78 19.52 -1.48
N GLU A 334 7.22 20.59 -0.89
CA GLU A 334 7.97 21.82 -0.61
C GLU A 334 9.11 21.61 0.38
N HIS A 335 9.00 20.60 1.24
CA HIS A 335 10.03 20.25 2.23
C HIS A 335 10.97 19.14 1.75
N LYS A 336 10.69 18.54 0.59
CA LYS A 336 11.42 17.40 0.04
C LYS A 336 11.60 16.28 1.08
N ALA A 337 10.56 16.05 1.89
CA ALA A 337 10.59 15.21 3.07
C ALA A 337 9.57 14.07 3.00
N PRO A 338 10.00 12.81 3.09
CA PRO A 338 9.09 11.70 3.38
C PRO A 338 8.52 11.84 4.80
N PHE A 339 7.36 11.21 5.04
CA PHE A 339 6.79 11.06 6.38
C PHE A 339 6.27 9.63 6.55
N ILE A 340 6.61 9.00 7.68
CA ILE A 340 6.15 7.65 8.04
C ILE A 340 5.13 7.72 9.16
N PHE A 341 3.98 7.11 8.92
CA PHE A 341 2.91 6.91 9.88
C PHE A 341 2.78 5.41 10.19
N ALA A 342 2.67 5.03 11.47
CA ALA A 342 2.50 3.63 11.88
C ALA A 342 1.72 3.53 13.20
N ASN A 343 1.39 2.31 13.61
CA ASN A 343 0.63 2.01 14.82
C ASN A 343 1.31 0.86 15.58
N PHE A 344 2.47 1.09 16.15
CA PHE A 344 3.22 0.10 16.92
C PHE A 344 2.39 -0.46 18.08
N ASN A 345 2.41 -1.77 18.21
CA ASN A 345 1.59 -2.53 19.16
C ASN A 345 2.36 -3.61 19.94
N GLY A 346 3.68 -3.72 19.76
CA GLY A 346 4.56 -4.64 20.49
C GLY A 346 4.72 -6.01 19.85
N THR A 347 4.23 -6.22 18.61
CA THR A 347 4.42 -7.46 17.85
C THR A 347 5.54 -7.31 16.82
N SER A 348 5.98 -8.42 16.19
CA SER A 348 6.95 -8.40 15.08
C SER A 348 6.54 -7.47 13.95
N HIS A 349 5.24 -7.24 13.78
CA HIS A 349 4.70 -6.32 12.79
C HIS A 349 5.23 -4.89 12.92
N ASP A 350 5.63 -4.46 14.11
CA ASP A 350 6.27 -3.15 14.30
C ASP A 350 7.58 -3.03 13.52
N ILE A 351 8.35 -4.12 13.44
CA ILE A 351 9.61 -4.17 12.67
C ILE A 351 9.32 -4.28 11.17
N ASP A 352 8.33 -5.11 10.80
CA ASP A 352 7.91 -5.26 9.40
C ASP A 352 7.44 -3.91 8.85
N VAL A 353 6.57 -3.19 9.57
CA VAL A 353 6.08 -1.86 9.16
C VAL A 353 7.22 -0.83 9.14
N LEU A 354 8.12 -0.83 10.15
CA LEU A 354 9.24 0.10 10.15
C LEU A 354 10.12 -0.08 8.92
N THR A 355 10.45 -1.31 8.54
CA THR A 355 11.31 -1.60 7.39
C THR A 355 10.59 -1.40 6.07
N HIS A 356 9.29 -1.72 6.00
CA HIS A 356 8.42 -1.49 4.86
C HIS A 356 8.29 0.00 4.54
N GLU A 357 7.80 0.79 5.49
CA GLU A 357 7.60 2.23 5.28
C GLU A 357 8.92 2.98 5.06
N ALA A 358 10.00 2.53 5.70
CA ALA A 358 11.33 3.06 5.42
C ALA A 358 11.81 2.71 3.99
N GLY A 359 11.37 1.60 3.41
CA GLY A 359 11.64 1.27 2.00
C GLY A 359 11.02 2.28 1.04
N HIS A 360 9.75 2.63 1.25
CA HIS A 360 9.08 3.71 0.51
C HIS A 360 9.74 5.06 0.73
N ALA A 361 9.98 5.42 1.99
CA ALA A 361 10.58 6.69 2.35
C ALA A 361 12.00 6.84 1.78
N PHE A 362 12.79 5.77 1.80
CA PHE A 362 14.13 5.74 1.20
C PHE A 362 14.07 5.91 -0.31
N GLN A 363 13.11 5.24 -0.98
CA GLN A 363 12.93 5.38 -2.41
C GLN A 363 12.64 6.84 -2.78
N VAL A 364 11.62 7.47 -2.19
CA VAL A 364 11.27 8.85 -2.54
C VAL A 364 12.33 9.85 -2.09
N TYR A 365 13.06 9.55 -1.01
CA TYR A 365 14.23 10.34 -0.59
C TYR A 365 15.35 10.29 -1.65
N GLN A 366 15.60 9.14 -2.28
CA GLN A 366 16.59 9.00 -3.36
C GLN A 366 16.15 9.68 -4.65
N SER A 367 14.86 9.72 -4.95
CA SER A 367 14.29 10.32 -6.17
C SER A 367 13.87 11.80 -6.00
N ARG A 368 13.93 12.38 -4.79
CA ARG A 368 13.47 13.75 -4.48
C ARG A 368 14.17 14.88 -5.27
N GLY A 369 15.17 14.54 -6.06
CA GLY A 369 15.87 15.46 -6.96
C GLY A 369 15.18 15.66 -8.31
N PHE A 370 14.18 14.86 -8.66
CA PHE A 370 13.42 15.07 -9.89
C PHE A 370 12.63 16.38 -9.85
N GLU A 371 12.69 17.13 -10.95
CA GLU A 371 11.90 18.36 -11.13
C GLU A 371 10.45 18.05 -11.47
N VAL A 372 10.21 16.89 -12.09
CA VAL A 372 8.89 16.41 -12.51
C VAL A 372 8.26 15.61 -11.36
N PRO A 373 7.15 16.05 -10.74
CA PRO A 373 6.52 15.36 -9.62
C PRO A 373 6.13 13.91 -9.95
N GLU A 374 5.73 13.63 -11.18
CA GLU A 374 5.36 12.30 -11.68
C GLU A 374 6.53 11.30 -11.61
N TYR A 375 7.76 11.76 -11.44
CA TYR A 375 8.95 10.90 -11.33
C TYR A 375 9.43 10.67 -9.90
N LEU A 376 8.78 11.27 -8.91
CA LEU A 376 9.10 11.07 -7.49
C LEU A 376 8.70 9.65 -7.03
N TRP A 377 7.47 9.26 -7.34
CA TRP A 377 6.92 7.95 -7.04
C TRP A 377 6.78 7.11 -8.31
N PRO A 378 7.23 5.86 -8.31
CA PRO A 378 6.88 4.94 -9.39
C PRO A 378 5.41 4.50 -9.31
N SER A 379 4.96 3.66 -10.26
CA SER A 379 3.66 3.00 -10.16
C SER A 379 3.56 2.16 -8.87
N TYR A 380 2.34 1.89 -8.41
CA TYR A 380 2.10 1.26 -7.10
C TYR A 380 2.82 -0.07 -6.93
N GLU A 381 2.76 -0.95 -7.94
CA GLU A 381 3.47 -2.22 -7.93
C GLU A 381 4.99 -2.06 -7.81
N ALA A 382 5.54 -1.02 -8.38
CA ALA A 382 6.96 -0.71 -8.24
C ALA A 382 7.27 -0.06 -6.87
N CYS A 383 6.37 0.77 -6.31
CA CYS A 383 6.50 1.29 -4.94
C CYS A 383 6.66 0.13 -3.95
N GLU A 384 5.83 -0.92 -4.07
CA GLU A 384 5.86 -2.06 -3.17
C GLU A 384 7.10 -2.97 -3.37
N ILE A 385 7.76 -2.93 -4.53
CA ILE A 385 9.08 -3.56 -4.67
C ILE A 385 10.08 -2.93 -3.69
N HIS A 386 10.03 -1.61 -3.52
CA HIS A 386 10.97 -0.91 -2.64
C HIS A 386 10.73 -1.24 -1.18
N SER A 387 9.49 -1.22 -0.72
CA SER A 387 9.11 -1.51 0.66
C SER A 387 9.40 -2.96 1.04
N MET A 388 8.84 -3.92 0.31
CA MET A 388 8.98 -5.35 0.59
C MET A 388 10.41 -5.86 0.41
N SER A 389 11.19 -5.27 -0.49
CA SER A 389 12.61 -5.63 -0.63
C SER A 389 13.45 -5.12 0.54
N MET A 390 13.16 -3.93 1.07
CA MET A 390 13.86 -3.39 2.22
C MET A 390 13.70 -4.29 3.45
N GLU A 391 12.51 -4.87 3.66
CA GLU A 391 12.28 -5.85 4.72
C GLU A 391 13.30 -7.00 4.67
N PHE A 392 13.57 -7.56 3.49
CA PHE A 392 14.56 -8.64 3.32
C PHE A 392 16.01 -8.16 3.35
N LEU A 393 16.30 -6.98 2.81
CA LEU A 393 17.65 -6.42 2.79
C LEU A 393 18.16 -6.07 4.18
N THR A 394 17.25 -5.84 5.14
CA THR A 394 17.55 -5.58 6.56
C THR A 394 17.69 -6.85 7.42
N TRP A 395 17.42 -8.05 6.90
CA TRP A 395 17.54 -9.31 7.64
C TRP A 395 18.85 -9.56 8.38
N PRO A 396 20.03 -9.11 7.91
CA PRO A 396 21.28 -9.28 8.66
C PRO A 396 21.32 -8.63 10.04
N TRP A 397 20.40 -7.69 10.32
CA TRP A 397 20.34 -6.95 11.60
C TRP A 397 19.13 -7.30 12.47
N MET A 398 18.40 -8.35 12.13
CA MET A 398 17.22 -8.73 12.90
C MET A 398 17.54 -9.19 14.32
N ASP A 399 18.79 -9.59 14.58
CA ASP A 399 19.29 -9.88 15.93
C ASP A 399 19.26 -8.64 16.86
N LEU A 400 19.32 -7.43 16.32
CA LEU A 400 19.14 -6.20 17.10
C LEU A 400 17.72 -6.06 17.69
N PHE A 401 16.72 -6.75 17.13
CA PHE A 401 15.32 -6.65 17.53
C PHE A 401 14.80 -7.90 18.21
N PHE A 402 15.26 -9.08 17.78
CA PHE A 402 14.70 -10.38 18.16
C PHE A 402 15.69 -11.25 18.94
N GLU A 403 16.95 -10.84 19.07
CA GLU A 403 17.99 -11.57 19.82
C GLU A 403 18.00 -13.09 19.50
N ASN A 404 17.70 -13.94 20.48
CA ASN A 404 17.64 -15.41 20.30
C ASN A 404 16.51 -15.89 19.39
N ASP A 405 15.46 -15.06 19.18
CA ASP A 405 14.31 -15.37 18.32
C ASP A 405 14.51 -14.93 16.86
N THR A 406 15.72 -14.51 16.48
CA THR A 406 16.05 -14.03 15.13
C THR A 406 15.73 -15.05 14.03
N ASP A 407 16.09 -16.33 14.20
CA ASP A 407 15.80 -17.37 13.20
C ASP A 407 14.31 -17.68 13.13
N LYS A 408 13.63 -17.62 14.28
CA LYS A 408 12.16 -17.71 14.35
C LYS A 408 11.49 -16.58 13.56
N TYR A 409 11.94 -15.32 13.75
CA TYR A 409 11.44 -14.18 12.99
C TYR A 409 11.66 -14.37 11.48
N LYS A 410 12.87 -14.72 11.04
CA LYS A 410 13.17 -14.91 9.62
C LYS A 410 12.32 -16.01 8.98
N PHE A 411 12.08 -17.10 9.71
CA PHE A 411 11.18 -18.16 9.25
C PHE A 411 9.74 -17.68 9.13
N ILE A 412 9.23 -16.95 10.15
CA ILE A 412 7.88 -16.36 10.13
C ILE A 412 7.76 -15.39 8.96
N HIS A 413 8.65 -14.42 8.85
CA HIS A 413 8.60 -13.36 7.86
C HIS A 413 8.56 -13.91 6.42
N LEU A 414 9.48 -14.83 6.07
CA LEU A 414 9.49 -15.43 4.74
C LEU A 414 8.24 -16.30 4.48
N SER A 415 7.78 -17.05 5.49
CA SER A 415 6.57 -17.87 5.38
C SER A 415 5.33 -16.98 5.17
N GLU A 416 5.16 -15.92 5.96
CA GLU A 416 4.00 -15.03 5.86
C GLU A 416 4.00 -14.23 4.55
N ALA A 417 5.16 -13.78 4.07
CA ALA A 417 5.30 -13.14 2.77
C ALA A 417 4.80 -14.04 1.62
N LEU A 418 5.05 -15.36 1.71
CA LEU A 418 4.51 -16.32 0.74
C LEU A 418 3.03 -16.60 0.97
N LEU A 419 2.62 -16.80 2.25
CA LEU A 419 1.25 -17.12 2.64
C LEU A 419 0.26 -15.98 2.34
N PHE A 420 0.75 -14.75 2.23
CA PHE A 420 -0.02 -13.57 1.86
C PHE A 420 -0.49 -13.58 0.39
N ILE A 421 0.32 -14.11 -0.55
CA ILE A 421 0.04 -14.00 -1.99
C ILE A 421 -1.31 -14.62 -2.40
N PRO A 422 -1.71 -15.83 -1.94
CA PRO A 422 -3.02 -16.39 -2.24
C PRO A 422 -4.18 -15.51 -1.75
N TYR A 423 -4.05 -14.84 -0.60
CA TYR A 423 -5.04 -13.88 -0.13
C TYR A 423 -5.09 -12.63 -1.03
N GLY A 424 -3.94 -12.12 -1.43
CA GLY A 424 -3.85 -10.95 -2.32
C GLY A 424 -4.56 -11.18 -3.66
N VAL A 425 -4.39 -12.36 -4.27
CA VAL A 425 -5.10 -12.69 -5.51
C VAL A 425 -6.58 -13.00 -5.29
N THR A 426 -6.98 -13.45 -4.08
CA THR A 426 -8.40 -13.56 -3.69
C THR A 426 -9.09 -12.20 -3.73
N VAL A 427 -8.46 -11.20 -3.12
CA VAL A 427 -8.94 -9.80 -3.11
C VAL A 427 -9.07 -9.26 -4.54
N ASP A 428 -8.09 -9.52 -5.39
CA ASP A 428 -8.08 -9.05 -6.77
C ASP A 428 -9.16 -9.71 -7.63
N GLU A 429 -9.27 -11.05 -7.61
CA GLU A 429 -10.29 -11.78 -8.36
C GLU A 429 -11.71 -11.38 -7.92
N PHE A 430 -11.90 -11.16 -6.61
CA PHE A 430 -13.17 -10.67 -6.09
C PHE A 430 -13.55 -9.30 -6.66
N GLN A 431 -12.63 -8.36 -6.70
CA GLN A 431 -12.88 -7.03 -7.24
C GLN A 431 -13.18 -7.09 -8.76
N HIS A 432 -12.46 -7.89 -9.54
CA HIS A 432 -12.76 -8.09 -10.96
C HIS A 432 -14.19 -8.60 -11.12
N TRP A 433 -14.56 -9.65 -10.38
CA TRP A 433 -15.92 -10.18 -10.48
C TRP A 433 -16.98 -9.14 -10.10
N VAL A 434 -16.77 -8.36 -9.03
CA VAL A 434 -17.74 -7.33 -8.60
C VAL A 434 -17.92 -6.25 -9.66
N TYR A 435 -16.84 -5.72 -10.23
CA TYR A 435 -16.94 -4.65 -11.23
C TYR A 435 -17.36 -5.13 -12.62
N GLU A 436 -17.23 -6.42 -12.90
CA GLU A 436 -17.85 -7.06 -14.09
C GLU A 436 -19.34 -7.36 -13.86
N ASN A 437 -19.79 -7.46 -12.61
CA ASN A 437 -21.18 -7.72 -12.21
C ASN A 437 -21.67 -6.64 -11.21
N PRO A 438 -21.72 -5.36 -11.59
CA PRO A 438 -22.00 -4.27 -10.65
C PRO A 438 -23.42 -4.32 -10.06
N GLU A 439 -24.36 -5.00 -10.74
CA GLU A 439 -25.74 -5.19 -10.29
C GLU A 439 -25.92 -6.39 -9.33
N ALA A 440 -24.85 -7.13 -9.04
CA ALA A 440 -24.92 -8.25 -8.11
C ALA A 440 -25.38 -7.78 -6.72
N THR A 441 -26.26 -8.54 -6.12
CA THR A 441 -26.78 -8.28 -4.76
C THR A 441 -25.67 -8.41 -3.72
N LEU A 442 -25.87 -7.80 -2.54
CA LEU A 442 -24.96 -7.89 -1.39
C LEU A 442 -24.69 -9.35 -1.00
N LYS A 443 -25.72 -10.19 -1.06
CA LYS A 443 -25.61 -11.63 -0.78
C LYS A 443 -24.76 -12.35 -1.83
N GLU A 444 -24.99 -12.12 -3.12
CA GLU A 444 -24.20 -12.72 -4.20
C GLU A 444 -22.71 -12.34 -4.11
N ARG A 445 -22.39 -11.11 -3.71
CA ARG A 445 -21.01 -10.68 -3.48
C ARG A 445 -20.36 -11.46 -2.34
N ARG A 446 -21.06 -11.68 -1.22
CA ARG A 446 -20.55 -12.50 -0.10
C ARG A 446 -20.38 -13.97 -0.48
N GLU A 447 -21.33 -14.55 -1.23
CA GLU A 447 -21.23 -15.92 -1.74
C GLU A 447 -20.04 -16.06 -2.71
N LYS A 448 -19.82 -15.07 -3.58
CA LYS A 448 -18.67 -15.05 -4.50
C LYS A 448 -17.34 -14.93 -3.75
N TRP A 449 -17.27 -14.13 -2.69
CA TRP A 449 -16.09 -14.10 -1.83
C TRP A 449 -15.75 -15.48 -1.27
N ILE A 450 -16.73 -16.18 -0.72
CA ILE A 450 -16.54 -17.55 -0.18
C ILE A 450 -16.03 -18.52 -1.27
N GLU A 451 -16.57 -18.42 -2.49
CA GLU A 451 -16.14 -19.27 -3.62
C GLU A 451 -14.68 -19.02 -3.98
N ILE A 452 -14.29 -17.74 -4.13
CA ILE A 452 -12.93 -17.35 -4.52
C ILE A 452 -11.94 -17.64 -3.37
N GLU A 453 -12.31 -17.32 -2.14
CA GLU A 453 -11.49 -17.64 -0.96
C GLU A 453 -11.18 -19.13 -0.90
N LYS A 454 -12.16 -20.00 -1.11
CA LYS A 454 -12.00 -21.44 -1.11
C LYS A 454 -11.07 -21.95 -2.23
N LYS A 455 -11.01 -21.24 -3.35
CA LYS A 455 -10.12 -21.55 -4.47
C LYS A 455 -8.65 -21.32 -4.12
N TYR A 456 -8.33 -20.19 -3.48
CA TYR A 456 -6.95 -19.80 -3.19
C TYR A 456 -6.47 -20.12 -1.78
N LEU A 457 -7.40 -20.25 -0.83
CA LEU A 457 -7.13 -20.55 0.57
C LEU A 457 -7.89 -21.82 1.01
N PRO A 458 -7.61 -22.99 0.39
CA PRO A 458 -8.39 -24.21 0.59
C PRO A 458 -8.35 -24.74 2.03
N THR A 459 -7.35 -24.37 2.81
CA THR A 459 -7.19 -24.76 4.21
C THR A 459 -7.93 -23.86 5.20
N ARG A 460 -8.44 -22.69 4.74
CA ARG A 460 -9.12 -21.73 5.60
C ARG A 460 -10.38 -22.34 6.23
N ASP A 461 -10.42 -22.32 7.56
CA ASP A 461 -11.54 -22.84 8.35
C ASP A 461 -11.82 -21.88 9.51
N TYR A 462 -12.97 -21.25 9.48
CA TYR A 462 -13.35 -20.25 10.48
C TYR A 462 -13.73 -20.85 11.85
N GLY A 463 -13.85 -22.21 11.95
CA GLY A 463 -14.13 -22.89 13.20
C GLY A 463 -15.43 -22.43 13.85
N GLU A 464 -15.32 -21.93 15.08
CA GLU A 464 -16.43 -21.46 15.92
C GLU A 464 -16.78 -19.97 15.69
N VAL A 465 -16.13 -19.30 14.74
CA VAL A 465 -16.42 -17.88 14.40
C VAL A 465 -17.47 -17.84 13.30
N GLU A 466 -18.74 -18.03 13.69
CA GLU A 466 -19.87 -18.22 12.77
C GLU A 466 -20.09 -17.01 11.86
N GLU A 467 -19.82 -15.79 12.36
CA GLU A 467 -20.00 -14.55 11.65
C GLU A 467 -19.20 -14.52 10.33
N LEU A 468 -17.98 -15.05 10.35
CA LEU A 468 -17.09 -15.03 9.18
C LEU A 468 -17.53 -16.03 8.08
N LYS A 469 -18.31 -17.06 8.44
CA LYS A 469 -18.86 -18.03 7.47
C LYS A 469 -19.86 -17.40 6.50
N ASN A 470 -20.36 -16.21 6.81
CA ASN A 470 -21.26 -15.43 5.97
C ASN A 470 -20.56 -14.64 4.84
N GLY A 471 -19.24 -14.83 4.68
CA GLY A 471 -18.46 -14.17 3.61
C GLY A 471 -18.18 -12.70 3.85
N ILE A 472 -18.08 -12.27 5.11
CA ILE A 472 -17.82 -10.87 5.49
C ILE A 472 -16.35 -10.59 5.80
N PHE A 473 -15.45 -11.56 5.59
CA PHE A 473 -14.04 -11.41 5.94
C PHE A 473 -13.37 -10.24 5.24
N TRP A 474 -13.75 -9.93 4.01
CA TRP A 474 -13.20 -8.83 3.20
C TRP A 474 -13.55 -7.43 3.71
N PHE A 475 -14.52 -7.27 4.62
CA PHE A 475 -14.87 -5.94 5.17
C PHE A 475 -13.70 -5.26 5.86
N ARG A 476 -12.76 -6.03 6.40
CA ARG A 476 -11.53 -5.51 7.03
C ARG A 476 -10.50 -4.98 6.04
N GLN A 477 -10.67 -5.28 4.74
CA GLN A 477 -9.69 -4.94 3.72
C GLN A 477 -9.95 -3.54 3.15
N GLY A 478 -9.36 -2.51 3.77
CA GLY A 478 -9.56 -1.11 3.39
C GLY A 478 -9.33 -0.83 1.91
N HIS A 479 -8.36 -1.49 1.29
CA HIS A 479 -8.06 -1.32 -0.13
C HIS A 479 -9.23 -1.61 -1.05
N ILE A 480 -10.12 -2.55 -0.70
CA ILE A 480 -11.35 -2.84 -1.48
C ILE A 480 -12.25 -1.60 -1.52
N PHE A 481 -12.30 -0.84 -0.43
CA PHE A 481 -13.13 0.35 -0.28
C PHE A 481 -12.47 1.61 -0.85
N SER A 482 -11.19 1.85 -0.54
CA SER A 482 -10.52 3.12 -0.84
C SER A 482 -9.58 3.10 -2.04
N SER A 483 -9.05 1.93 -2.43
CA SER A 483 -8.02 1.82 -3.47
C SER A 483 -8.25 0.58 -4.34
N PRO A 484 -9.32 0.58 -5.16
CA PRO A 484 -9.72 -0.60 -5.94
C PRO A 484 -8.61 -1.03 -6.90
N PHE A 485 -8.43 -2.35 -7.00
CA PHE A 485 -7.39 -3.03 -7.79
C PHE A 485 -5.93 -2.83 -7.33
N TYR A 486 -5.68 -2.01 -6.31
CA TYR A 486 -4.30 -1.81 -5.83
C TYR A 486 -3.71 -3.07 -5.16
N TYR A 487 -4.53 -3.87 -4.47
CA TYR A 487 -4.04 -4.94 -3.60
C TYR A 487 -3.22 -6.04 -4.30
N ILE A 488 -3.44 -6.26 -5.59
CA ILE A 488 -2.62 -7.19 -6.40
C ILE A 488 -1.17 -6.74 -6.52
N ASP A 489 -0.92 -5.43 -6.46
CA ASP A 489 0.41 -4.84 -6.64
C ASP A 489 1.37 -5.31 -5.56
N TYR A 490 0.89 -5.51 -4.32
CA TYR A 490 1.67 -6.15 -3.24
C TYR A 490 2.13 -7.56 -3.63
N THR A 491 1.30 -8.34 -4.30
CA THR A 491 1.66 -9.72 -4.68
C THR A 491 2.68 -9.75 -5.81
N LEU A 492 2.57 -8.85 -6.77
CA LEU A 492 3.54 -8.68 -7.86
C LEU A 492 4.89 -8.22 -7.30
N ALA A 493 4.86 -7.23 -6.43
CA ALA A 493 6.03 -6.71 -5.75
C ALA A 493 6.70 -7.77 -4.84
N GLN A 494 5.89 -8.59 -4.14
CA GLN A 494 6.42 -9.66 -3.29
C GLN A 494 7.25 -10.67 -4.10
N VAL A 495 6.82 -11.01 -5.31
CA VAL A 495 7.61 -11.87 -6.22
C VAL A 495 8.94 -11.20 -6.60
N CYS A 496 8.96 -9.88 -6.76
CA CYS A 496 10.18 -9.12 -7.01
C CYS A 496 11.06 -9.04 -5.75
N ALA A 497 10.48 -8.84 -4.57
CA ALA A 497 11.18 -8.83 -3.29
C ALA A 497 11.83 -10.19 -2.98
N PHE A 498 11.16 -11.29 -3.28
CA PHE A 498 11.78 -12.63 -3.19
C PHE A 498 13.00 -12.76 -4.11
N GLN A 499 12.99 -12.15 -5.28
CA GLN A 499 14.17 -12.16 -6.15
C GLN A 499 15.31 -11.33 -5.54
N PHE A 500 15.03 -10.18 -4.90
CA PHE A 500 16.04 -9.44 -4.14
C PHE A 500 16.56 -10.23 -2.93
N TRP A 501 15.70 -10.95 -2.22
CA TRP A 501 16.11 -11.85 -1.14
C TRP A 501 17.06 -12.95 -1.67
N ILE A 502 16.74 -13.60 -2.80
CA ILE A 502 17.61 -14.60 -3.44
C ILE A 502 18.95 -13.96 -3.82
N LYS A 503 18.93 -12.81 -4.52
CA LYS A 503 20.12 -12.09 -4.96
C LYS A 503 20.99 -11.66 -3.78
N SER A 504 20.39 -11.23 -2.66
CA SER A 504 21.13 -10.80 -1.47
C SER A 504 21.87 -11.96 -0.80
N ARG A 505 21.31 -13.17 -0.85
CA ARG A 505 21.97 -14.40 -0.37
C ARG A 505 23.10 -14.86 -1.28
N GLU A 506 22.99 -14.65 -2.59
CA GLU A 506 24.02 -14.98 -3.57
C GLU A 506 25.15 -13.93 -3.57
N ASN A 507 24.80 -12.65 -3.59
CA ASN A 507 25.75 -11.53 -3.58
C ASN A 507 25.06 -10.25 -3.06
N ARG A 508 25.21 -9.96 -1.77
CA ARG A 508 24.56 -8.85 -1.08
C ARG A 508 24.93 -7.48 -1.67
N GLU A 509 26.20 -7.26 -1.98
CA GLU A 509 26.67 -5.98 -2.51
C GLU A 509 26.03 -5.66 -3.87
N LYS A 510 25.94 -6.67 -4.74
CA LYS A 510 25.28 -6.54 -6.04
C LYS A 510 23.78 -6.32 -5.88
N ALA A 511 23.12 -7.06 -5.00
CA ALA A 511 21.69 -6.90 -4.73
C ALA A 511 21.38 -5.48 -4.22
N TRP A 512 22.19 -4.96 -3.29
CA TRP A 512 22.06 -3.60 -2.79
C TRP A 512 22.25 -2.55 -3.90
N LYS A 513 23.25 -2.71 -4.75
CA LYS A 513 23.49 -1.82 -5.88
C LYS A 513 22.33 -1.78 -6.86
N ASP A 514 21.74 -2.94 -7.18
CA ASP A 514 20.57 -3.03 -8.06
C ASP A 514 19.35 -2.37 -7.42
N TYR A 515 19.12 -2.57 -6.10
CA TYR A 515 18.05 -1.93 -5.34
C TYR A 515 18.21 -0.41 -5.25
N LEU A 516 19.40 0.08 -4.91
CA LEU A 516 19.69 1.51 -4.84
C LEU A 516 19.51 2.20 -6.20
N ASN A 517 19.90 1.53 -7.28
CA ASN A 517 19.67 2.03 -8.64
C ASN A 517 18.16 2.15 -8.92
N LEU A 518 17.38 1.16 -8.54
CA LEU A 518 15.92 1.19 -8.68
C LEU A 518 15.31 2.37 -7.90
N CYS A 519 15.72 2.61 -6.64
CA CYS A 519 15.27 3.75 -5.84
C CYS A 519 15.57 5.09 -6.52
N LYS A 520 16.76 5.26 -7.08
CA LYS A 520 17.18 6.50 -7.76
C LYS A 520 16.41 6.78 -9.05
N LEU A 521 15.89 5.75 -9.70
CA LEU A 521 15.06 5.91 -10.91
C LEU A 521 13.67 6.47 -10.57
N GLY A 522 13.18 6.29 -9.33
CA GLY A 522 11.84 6.74 -8.94
C GLY A 522 10.78 6.27 -9.94
N GLY A 523 9.87 7.16 -10.31
CA GLY A 523 8.83 6.96 -11.32
C GLY A 523 9.20 7.41 -12.73
N SER A 524 10.50 7.54 -13.06
CA SER A 524 10.92 8.06 -14.38
C SER A 524 10.78 7.05 -15.53
N LYS A 525 10.36 5.82 -15.23
CA LYS A 525 10.19 4.73 -16.20
C LYS A 525 8.96 3.90 -15.88
N PRO A 526 8.36 3.23 -16.90
CA PRO A 526 7.29 2.29 -16.67
C PRO A 526 7.78 1.03 -15.93
N PHE A 527 6.84 0.27 -15.37
CA PHE A 527 7.10 -0.84 -14.45
C PHE A 527 8.06 -1.91 -14.99
N PHE A 528 7.85 -2.36 -16.25
CA PHE A 528 8.71 -3.41 -16.82
C PHE A 528 10.14 -2.93 -17.06
N GLU A 529 10.32 -1.66 -17.40
CA GLU A 529 11.65 -1.07 -17.53
C GLU A 529 12.35 -0.90 -16.19
N LEU A 530 11.58 -0.55 -15.12
CA LEU A 530 12.12 -0.49 -13.76
C LEU A 530 12.61 -1.86 -13.31
N MET A 531 11.82 -2.92 -13.47
CA MET A 531 12.23 -4.28 -13.14
C MET A 531 13.49 -4.70 -13.91
N LYS A 532 13.53 -4.44 -15.22
CA LYS A 532 14.71 -4.72 -16.05
C LYS A 532 15.94 -3.97 -15.56
N SER A 533 15.79 -2.70 -15.15
CA SER A 533 16.88 -1.88 -14.62
C SER A 533 17.45 -2.42 -13.30
N ALA A 534 16.65 -3.17 -12.55
CA ALA A 534 17.02 -3.86 -11.31
C ALA A 534 17.45 -5.34 -11.54
N ASN A 535 17.54 -5.79 -12.80
CA ASN A 535 17.82 -7.19 -13.16
C ASN A 535 16.85 -8.18 -12.51
N LEU A 536 15.55 -7.87 -12.53
CA LEU A 536 14.45 -8.72 -12.04
C LEU A 536 13.71 -9.36 -13.21
N LYS A 537 13.22 -10.59 -12.99
CA LYS A 537 12.29 -11.27 -13.90
C LYS A 537 10.89 -10.73 -13.69
N ASN A 538 10.14 -10.58 -14.77
CA ASN A 538 8.78 -10.09 -14.73
C ASN A 538 7.83 -11.13 -14.10
N PRO A 539 7.03 -10.80 -13.06
CA PRO A 539 6.07 -11.71 -12.44
C PRO A 539 5.00 -12.26 -13.40
N PHE A 540 4.67 -11.54 -14.46
CA PHE A 540 3.70 -11.97 -15.46
C PHE A 540 4.26 -13.04 -16.42
N GLU A 541 5.59 -13.14 -16.55
CA GLU A 541 6.21 -14.12 -17.43
C GLU A 541 6.08 -15.53 -16.86
N GLU A 542 5.67 -16.46 -17.73
CA GLU A 542 5.62 -17.88 -17.38
C GLU A 542 7.00 -18.38 -16.94
N GLY A 543 7.02 -19.12 -15.82
CA GLY A 543 8.26 -19.65 -15.25
C GLY A 543 8.94 -18.73 -14.21
N THR A 544 8.53 -17.48 -14.04
CA THR A 544 9.09 -16.63 -12.97
C THR A 544 8.77 -17.19 -11.58
N LEU A 545 7.51 -17.56 -11.31
CA LEU A 545 7.14 -18.19 -10.05
C LEU A 545 7.81 -19.57 -9.89
N ALA A 546 7.87 -20.36 -10.95
CA ALA A 546 8.55 -21.65 -10.94
C ALA A 546 10.06 -21.54 -10.67
N PHE A 547 10.68 -20.39 -10.95
CA PHE A 547 12.07 -20.11 -10.57
C PHE A 547 12.22 -19.67 -9.12
N VAL A 548 11.30 -18.83 -8.61
CA VAL A 548 11.38 -18.22 -7.28
C VAL A 548 10.95 -19.19 -6.17
N ILE A 549 9.79 -19.83 -6.33
CA ILE A 549 9.14 -20.61 -5.27
C ILE A 549 9.95 -21.80 -4.78
N PRO A 550 10.63 -22.60 -5.64
CA PRO A 550 11.48 -23.69 -5.16
C PRO A 550 12.62 -23.25 -4.25
N LYS A 551 13.21 -22.06 -4.49
CA LYS A 551 14.29 -21.52 -3.65
C LYS A 551 13.80 -21.09 -2.26
N ILE A 552 12.57 -20.58 -2.19
CA ILE A 552 11.92 -20.26 -0.91
C ILE A 552 11.62 -21.57 -0.17
N LYS A 553 11.01 -22.54 -0.85
CA LYS A 553 10.72 -23.85 -0.27
C LYS A 553 11.98 -24.52 0.28
N GLU A 554 13.08 -24.54 -0.50
CA GLU A 554 14.36 -25.10 -0.07
C GLU A 554 14.88 -24.46 1.21
N TYR A 555 14.77 -23.13 1.35
CA TYR A 555 15.16 -22.44 2.58
C TYR A 555 14.28 -22.85 3.77
N LEU A 556 12.95 -22.83 3.58
CA LEU A 556 11.99 -23.16 4.65
C LEU A 556 12.09 -24.62 5.08
N ASP A 557 12.39 -25.54 4.15
CA ASP A 557 12.56 -26.97 4.47
C ASP A 557 13.85 -27.28 5.22
N ASN A 558 14.89 -26.43 5.07
CA ASN A 558 16.14 -26.55 5.81
C ASN A 558 16.09 -25.97 7.23
N VAL A 559 15.00 -25.29 7.61
CA VAL A 559 14.80 -24.80 8.98
C VAL A 559 14.10 -25.86 9.81
N ASP A 560 14.69 -26.20 10.96
CA ASP A 560 14.05 -27.06 11.97
C ASP A 560 13.02 -26.26 12.79
N ASP A 561 11.91 -25.95 12.16
CA ASP A 561 10.86 -25.11 12.74
C ASP A 561 10.06 -25.77 13.87
N MET A 562 10.28 -27.06 14.12
CA MET A 562 9.68 -27.73 15.28
C MET A 562 10.42 -27.39 16.59
N ASN A 563 11.66 -26.93 16.51
CA ASN A 563 12.53 -26.59 17.64
C ASN A 563 12.82 -25.07 17.81
N LEU A 564 12.14 -24.21 17.03
CA LEU A 564 12.21 -22.74 17.15
C LEU A 564 11.34 -22.16 18.29
#